data_f8468e91f6562d4d008db895e3c6540f
#
_entry.id   f8468e91f6562d4d008db895e3c6540f
#
_cell.length_a   1.000
_cell.length_b   1.000
_cell.length_c   1.000
_cell.angle_alpha   90.00
_cell.angle_beta   90.00
_cell.angle_gamma   90.00
#
_symmetry.space_group_name_H-M   'P 1'
#
loop_
_entity.id
_entity.type
_entity.pdbx_description
1 polymer ?
#
loop_
_entity_poly.entity_id
_entity_poly.type
_entity_poly.pdbx_seq_one_letter_code
_entity_poly.pdbx_strand_id
1 'polypeptide(L)'
;RNRSCMRRKSQSWLKIAFITVLILSGLMVGGTAGLFLAVKIPPELPPPKEATIIYDINHKEVARLFQENRILIPLDRIPQTMKDAIIAVEDRDFYNHHGISLRGIARALLVDLRNLSWDEGGSTITQQLAKNTQLSHKKDIKRKIKEIIIAIKYEQSYTKDEILEKYLNTIYFGHGAYGIEAASQLYFGKHVWELKLHQYALLAGLPKSPNNYSPYENPEKALERRAVVLKVMANNGYISEDEAEQATQMPLDVVPLRSSRGHAPYFVDYILRQLKDYGFEEETLYTKGYKIYTTLDNQIQAAAEAAIAKLPGNKPDAAGVVQPQCALVAIDPKNGYIKAMLGGRDFSMTPLNRATRAYRQPGSAIKPFVYTAAIDSQEFTPASVLVDEPLSFPQRDGKNWEPKNSDGTFRGPITLREALEKSVNTIAIKLVDHLGPGKVMSYGKRMGLDSLVASGAKNDLNLSAMALGGLTHGVTPLDMASSYTCLANRGIHSEPLAILQVRDDQGNILLENTPKKRVALREETAYLITDMLRGVIE
;
A
#
# COMPACT_ATOMS: atom_id res chain seq x y z
N ARG A 1 -25.21 82.73 -15.73
CA ARG A 1 -25.61 82.07 -14.45
C ARG A 1 -25.48 80.52 -14.47
N ASN A 2 -25.44 79.86 -15.61
CA ASN A 2 -25.38 78.39 -15.66
C ASN A 2 -23.95 77.77 -15.50
N ARG A 3 -22.87 78.47 -15.78
CA ARG A 3 -21.49 77.92 -15.68
C ARG A 3 -20.96 77.84 -14.22
N SER A 4 -21.41 78.69 -13.30
CA SER A 4 -21.02 78.65 -11.89
C SER A 4 -21.70 77.53 -11.09
N CYS A 5 -22.88 77.15 -11.46
CA CYS A 5 -23.64 76.04 -10.80
C CYS A 5 -23.08 74.68 -11.16
N MET A 6 -22.64 74.41 -12.41
CA MET A 6 -22.02 73.17 -12.83
C MET A 6 -20.64 72.94 -12.17
N ARG A 7 -19.85 74.02 -11.99
CA ARG A 7 -18.51 73.91 -11.32
C ARG A 7 -18.63 73.57 -9.82
N ARG A 8 -19.67 74.07 -9.14
CA ARG A 8 -19.92 73.70 -7.71
C ARG A 8 -20.42 72.29 -7.55
N LYS A 9 -21.26 71.75 -8.43
CA LYS A 9 -21.71 70.35 -8.39
C LYS A 9 -20.54 69.39 -8.66
N SER A 10 -19.65 69.67 -9.61
CA SER A 10 -18.47 68.85 -9.91
C SER A 10 -17.46 68.79 -8.73
N GLN A 11 -17.24 69.88 -8.03
CA GLN A 11 -16.38 69.91 -6.85
C GLN A 11 -16.95 69.15 -5.65
N SER A 12 -18.29 69.11 -5.49
CA SER A 12 -18.92 68.31 -4.42
C SER A 12 -18.85 66.80 -4.70
N TRP A 13 -18.98 66.38 -5.94
CA TRP A 13 -18.83 64.97 -6.36
C TRP A 13 -17.40 64.47 -6.18
N LEU A 14 -16.38 65.28 -6.50
CA LEU A 14 -14.98 64.96 -6.27
C LEU A 14 -14.64 64.85 -4.79
N LYS A 15 -15.22 65.69 -3.92
CA LYS A 15 -15.05 65.60 -2.47
C LYS A 15 -15.72 64.33 -1.90
N ILE A 16 -16.93 63.99 -2.36
CA ILE A 16 -17.63 62.76 -1.94
C ILE A 16 -16.83 61.53 -2.40
N ALA A 17 -16.38 61.49 -3.66
CA ALA A 17 -15.55 60.38 -4.16
C ALA A 17 -14.23 60.25 -3.37
N PHE A 18 -13.57 61.34 -3.05
CA PHE A 18 -12.35 61.35 -2.23
C PHE A 18 -12.59 60.84 -0.80
N ILE A 19 -13.69 61.28 -0.16
CA ILE A 19 -14.06 60.82 1.19
C ILE A 19 -14.43 59.33 1.15
N THR A 20 -15.15 58.87 0.13
CA THR A 20 -15.50 57.46 -0.04
C THR A 20 -14.26 56.58 -0.22
N VAL A 21 -13.30 57.03 -1.02
CA VAL A 21 -12.00 56.35 -1.20
C VAL A 21 -11.21 56.31 0.12
N LEU A 22 -11.21 57.37 0.90
CA LEU A 22 -10.55 57.41 2.23
C LEU A 22 -11.22 56.46 3.23
N ILE A 23 -12.56 56.42 3.26
CA ILE A 23 -13.28 55.48 4.14
C ILE A 23 -13.03 54.04 3.71
N LEU A 24 -13.11 53.72 2.42
CA LEU A 24 -12.83 52.40 1.90
C LEU A 24 -11.38 51.97 2.16
N SER A 25 -10.41 52.86 1.98
CA SER A 25 -9.01 52.58 2.31
C SER A 25 -8.79 52.38 3.82
N GLY A 26 -9.46 53.18 4.66
CA GLY A 26 -9.43 53.00 6.12
C GLY A 26 -10.03 51.67 6.59
N LEU A 27 -11.18 51.28 6.01
CA LEU A 27 -11.79 49.97 6.25
C LEU A 27 -10.90 48.82 5.76
N MET A 28 -10.27 48.98 4.62
CA MET A 28 -9.34 48.01 4.06
C MET A 28 -8.09 47.83 4.94
N VAL A 29 -7.49 48.95 5.38
CA VAL A 29 -6.32 48.94 6.28
C VAL A 29 -6.71 48.38 7.66
N GLY A 30 -7.84 48.80 8.23
CA GLY A 30 -8.32 48.30 9.50
C GLY A 30 -8.66 46.80 9.45
N GLY A 31 -9.30 46.38 8.36
CA GLY A 31 -9.63 44.96 8.14
C GLY A 31 -8.39 44.07 7.95
N THR A 32 -7.39 44.57 7.19
CA THR A 32 -6.11 43.84 7.01
C THR A 32 -5.29 43.79 8.30
N ALA A 33 -5.23 44.91 9.07
CA ALA A 33 -4.57 44.94 10.37
C ALA A 33 -5.25 44.00 11.39
N GLY A 34 -6.59 43.98 11.45
CA GLY A 34 -7.35 43.05 12.28
C GLY A 34 -7.10 41.61 11.92
N LEU A 35 -7.09 41.27 10.61
CA LEU A 35 -6.78 39.94 10.13
C LEU A 35 -5.32 39.54 10.42
N PHE A 36 -4.39 40.48 10.29
CA PHE A 36 -2.98 40.27 10.64
C PHE A 36 -2.80 39.94 12.12
N LEU A 37 -3.52 40.60 13.03
CA LEU A 37 -3.45 40.34 14.45
C LEU A 37 -4.13 39.00 14.82
N ALA A 38 -5.20 38.64 14.13
CA ALA A 38 -5.98 37.42 14.39
C ALA A 38 -5.26 36.12 13.94
N VAL A 39 -4.37 36.19 12.96
CA VAL A 39 -3.61 35.03 12.48
C VAL A 39 -2.49 34.72 13.47
N LYS A 40 -2.61 33.64 14.24
CA LYS A 40 -1.54 33.09 15.10
C LYS A 40 -0.66 32.17 14.27
N ILE A 41 0.66 32.25 14.42
CA ILE A 41 1.62 31.30 13.87
C ILE A 41 2.00 30.33 14.99
N PRO A 42 1.94 29.01 14.74
CA PRO A 42 2.58 28.06 15.64
C PRO A 42 4.09 28.33 15.67
N PRO A 43 4.74 28.30 16.83
CA PRO A 43 6.18 28.55 16.95
C PRO A 43 7.04 27.51 16.23
N GLU A 44 6.47 26.31 16.01
CA GLU A 44 7.18 25.21 15.35
C GLU A 44 6.30 24.61 14.24
N LEU A 45 6.94 23.99 13.25
CA LEU A 45 6.23 23.12 12.31
C LEU A 45 5.59 21.97 13.10
N PRO A 46 4.36 21.54 12.75
CA PRO A 46 3.83 20.34 13.33
C PRO A 46 4.84 19.22 13.11
N PRO A 47 5.12 18.39 14.15
CA PRO A 47 6.02 17.26 14.00
C PRO A 47 5.56 16.41 12.82
N PRO A 48 6.50 15.82 12.07
CA PRO A 48 6.13 14.91 10.99
C PRO A 48 5.25 13.79 11.57
N LYS A 49 4.19 13.44 10.87
CA LYS A 49 3.40 12.28 11.21
C LYS A 49 4.31 11.06 11.10
N GLU A 50 4.48 10.32 12.19
CA GLU A 50 5.39 9.21 12.20
C GLU A 50 4.86 8.06 11.33
N ALA A 51 5.76 7.49 10.52
CA ALA A 51 5.42 6.35 9.69
C ALA A 51 5.25 5.09 10.54
N THR A 52 4.17 4.34 10.32
CA THR A 52 4.02 3.00 10.88
C THR A 52 4.94 2.03 10.16
N ILE A 53 5.68 1.23 10.92
CA ILE A 53 6.63 0.26 10.37
C ILE A 53 6.15 -1.16 10.65
N ILE A 54 6.11 -1.98 9.60
CA ILE A 54 5.81 -3.40 9.69
C ILE A 54 7.14 -4.17 9.66
N TYR A 55 7.36 -5.02 10.67
CA TYR A 55 8.55 -5.83 10.84
C TYR A 55 8.26 -7.31 10.62
N ASP A 56 9.23 -8.02 10.06
CA ASP A 56 9.23 -9.48 9.98
C ASP A 56 9.54 -10.12 11.34
N ILE A 57 9.57 -11.46 11.37
CA ILE A 57 9.87 -12.25 12.59
C ILE A 57 11.28 -11.99 13.14
N ASN A 58 12.19 -11.51 12.30
CA ASN A 58 13.57 -11.20 12.65
C ASN A 58 13.78 -9.68 12.90
N HIS A 59 12.72 -8.94 13.09
CA HIS A 59 12.69 -7.48 13.29
C HIS A 59 13.28 -6.67 12.11
N LYS A 60 13.26 -7.22 10.90
CA LYS A 60 13.63 -6.49 9.68
C LYS A 60 12.39 -5.82 9.10
N GLU A 61 12.58 -4.62 8.57
CA GLU A 61 11.48 -3.87 7.94
C GLU A 61 10.93 -4.61 6.71
N VAL A 62 9.61 -4.79 6.68
CA VAL A 62 8.84 -5.34 5.56
C VAL A 62 8.22 -4.21 4.75
N ALA A 63 7.60 -3.26 5.44
CA ALA A 63 6.92 -2.13 4.84
C ALA A 63 6.90 -0.92 5.78
N ARG A 64 6.78 0.25 5.17
CA ARG A 64 6.62 1.53 5.87
C ARG A 64 5.35 2.20 5.39
N LEU A 65 4.38 2.36 6.27
CA LEU A 65 3.10 3.00 5.98
C LEU A 65 3.16 4.47 6.41
N PHE A 66 2.89 5.38 5.49
CA PHE A 66 2.88 6.82 5.76
C PHE A 66 1.84 7.52 4.89
N GLN A 67 1.21 8.55 5.41
CA GLN A 67 0.48 9.53 4.60
C GLN A 67 1.45 10.50 3.95
N GLU A 68 2.46 10.89 4.73
CA GLU A 68 3.52 11.81 4.32
C GLU A 68 4.87 11.19 4.72
N ASN A 69 5.64 10.73 3.74
CA ASN A 69 7.02 10.32 4.01
C ASN A 69 7.87 11.58 4.18
N ARG A 70 8.26 11.87 5.42
CA ARG A 70 9.04 13.06 5.75
C ARG A 70 10.22 12.69 6.62
N ILE A 71 11.42 13.04 6.17
CA ILE A 71 12.66 12.85 6.89
C ILE A 71 13.27 14.25 7.07
N LEU A 72 13.32 14.71 8.33
CA LEU A 72 13.86 16.02 8.65
C LEU A 72 15.39 15.98 8.65
N ILE A 73 16.01 16.94 7.99
CA ILE A 73 17.46 17.14 8.01
C ILE A 73 17.76 18.63 8.21
N PRO A 74 18.82 18.99 8.95
CA PRO A 74 19.22 20.36 9.13
C PRO A 74 19.80 20.95 7.84
N LEU A 75 19.71 22.26 7.67
CA LEU A 75 20.08 22.96 6.42
C LEU A 75 21.55 22.79 6.05
N ASP A 76 22.44 22.65 7.03
CA ASP A 76 23.89 22.43 6.83
C ASP A 76 24.20 21.07 6.18
N ARG A 77 23.31 20.10 6.33
CA ARG A 77 23.37 18.79 5.64
C ARG A 77 22.88 18.84 4.20
N ILE A 78 22.17 19.88 3.80
CA ILE A 78 21.69 20.03 2.43
C ILE A 78 22.78 20.72 1.60
N PRO A 79 23.30 20.09 0.54
CA PRO A 79 24.34 20.66 -0.30
C PRO A 79 23.96 22.01 -0.90
N GLN A 80 24.93 22.91 -1.02
CA GLN A 80 24.69 24.25 -1.55
C GLN A 80 24.08 24.20 -2.96
N THR A 81 24.55 23.30 -3.82
CA THR A 81 24.01 23.07 -5.17
C THR A 81 22.49 22.78 -5.17
N MET A 82 21.99 22.02 -4.18
CA MET A 82 20.55 21.77 -4.06
C MET A 82 19.78 23.01 -3.63
N LYS A 83 20.32 23.79 -2.67
CA LYS A 83 19.73 25.07 -2.24
C LYS A 83 19.66 26.04 -3.41
N ASP A 84 20.74 26.17 -4.16
CA ASP A 84 20.83 27.03 -5.34
C ASP A 84 19.84 26.61 -6.43
N ALA A 85 19.69 25.32 -6.69
CA ALA A 85 18.74 24.78 -7.67
C ALA A 85 17.28 25.16 -7.34
N ILE A 86 16.88 24.99 -6.08
CA ILE A 86 15.53 25.36 -5.60
C ILE A 86 15.33 26.90 -5.66
N ILE A 87 16.28 27.67 -5.15
CA ILE A 87 16.20 29.14 -5.14
C ILE A 87 16.13 29.69 -6.57
N ALA A 88 16.96 29.15 -7.46
CA ALA A 88 17.00 29.59 -8.84
C ALA A 88 15.65 29.47 -9.55
N VAL A 89 14.94 28.35 -9.31
CA VAL A 89 13.72 28.02 -10.06
C VAL A 89 12.44 28.46 -9.37
N GLU A 90 12.41 28.49 -8.03
CA GLU A 90 11.22 28.83 -7.26
C GLU A 90 11.18 30.30 -6.81
N ASP A 91 12.32 30.87 -6.42
CA ASP A 91 12.36 32.24 -5.86
C ASP A 91 13.75 32.85 -5.95
N ARG A 92 14.14 33.29 -7.15
CA ARG A 92 15.47 33.84 -7.45
C ARG A 92 15.94 34.96 -6.50
N ASP A 93 15.01 35.80 -6.04
CA ASP A 93 15.28 36.91 -5.17
C ASP A 93 15.06 36.61 -3.68
N PHE A 94 15.04 35.33 -3.29
CA PHE A 94 14.64 34.84 -1.96
C PHE A 94 15.30 35.58 -0.80
N TYR A 95 16.61 35.80 -0.86
CA TYR A 95 17.37 36.51 0.20
C TYR A 95 17.15 38.03 0.20
N ASN A 96 16.53 38.61 -0.85
CA ASN A 96 16.44 40.07 -1.04
C ASN A 96 15.04 40.64 -0.74
N HIS A 97 14.02 39.80 -0.51
CA HIS A 97 12.66 40.27 -0.20
C HIS A 97 12.21 39.84 1.20
N HIS A 98 11.10 40.36 1.69
CA HIS A 98 10.51 40.07 2.99
C HIS A 98 9.15 39.37 2.83
N GLY A 99 9.15 38.12 2.33
CA GLY A 99 7.98 37.25 2.19
C GLY A 99 7.19 37.43 0.89
N ILE A 100 7.28 38.61 0.24
CA ILE A 100 6.60 38.91 -1.01
C ILE A 100 7.60 39.53 -1.97
N SER A 101 7.67 39.01 -3.20
CA SER A 101 8.49 39.58 -4.27
C SER A 101 7.62 40.42 -5.23
N LEU A 102 7.63 41.73 -5.07
CA LEU A 102 6.94 42.64 -6.01
C LEU A 102 7.52 42.54 -7.43
N ARG A 103 8.84 42.33 -7.55
CA ARG A 103 9.51 42.08 -8.84
C ARG A 103 9.05 40.75 -9.46
N GLY A 104 8.91 39.69 -8.64
CA GLY A 104 8.40 38.38 -9.08
C GLY A 104 6.96 38.46 -9.60
N ILE A 105 6.10 39.20 -8.88
CA ILE A 105 4.69 39.41 -9.29
C ILE A 105 4.64 40.21 -10.59
N ALA A 106 5.40 41.31 -10.72
CA ALA A 106 5.43 42.11 -11.93
C ALA A 106 5.94 41.32 -13.14
N ARG A 107 6.98 40.49 -12.95
CA ARG A 107 7.50 39.61 -14.00
C ARG A 107 6.48 38.60 -14.44
N ALA A 108 5.84 37.87 -13.50
CA ALA A 108 4.82 36.88 -13.81
C ALA A 108 3.65 37.49 -14.59
N LEU A 109 3.16 38.69 -14.18
CA LEU A 109 2.12 39.42 -14.91
C LEU A 109 2.54 39.80 -16.33
N LEU A 110 3.80 40.22 -16.54
CA LEU A 110 4.30 40.57 -17.87
C LEU A 110 4.44 39.36 -18.79
N VAL A 111 4.87 38.22 -18.26
CA VAL A 111 5.02 36.98 -19.02
C VAL A 111 3.64 36.37 -19.34
N ASP A 112 2.74 36.34 -18.37
CA ASP A 112 1.36 35.84 -18.56
C ASP A 112 0.60 36.70 -19.60
N LEU A 113 0.75 38.04 -19.55
CA LEU A 113 0.18 38.94 -20.55
C LEU A 113 0.80 38.73 -21.96
N ARG A 114 2.10 38.39 -22.03
CA ARG A 114 2.80 38.21 -23.31
C ARG A 114 2.46 36.86 -23.95
N ASN A 115 2.24 35.83 -23.13
CA ASN A 115 1.98 34.44 -23.56
C ASN A 115 0.49 34.11 -23.59
N LEU A 116 -0.43 35.01 -23.19
CA LEU A 116 -1.87 34.78 -23.00
C LEU A 116 -2.14 33.51 -22.17
N SER A 117 -1.26 33.20 -21.20
CA SER A 117 -1.34 32.06 -20.30
C SER A 117 -1.19 32.51 -18.84
N TRP A 118 -1.73 31.75 -17.90
CA TRP A 118 -1.60 32.01 -16.45
C TRP A 118 -0.64 30.98 -15.83
N ASP A 119 0.51 30.73 -16.46
CA ASP A 119 1.40 29.63 -16.15
C ASP A 119 2.60 29.98 -15.26
N GLU A 120 2.97 31.27 -15.14
CA GLU A 120 4.09 31.68 -14.27
C GLU A 120 3.64 31.92 -12.83
N GLY A 121 4.25 31.20 -11.90
CA GLY A 121 4.06 31.34 -10.47
C GLY A 121 4.87 32.51 -9.89
N GLY A 122 4.17 33.56 -9.48
CA GLY A 122 4.80 34.69 -8.75
C GLY A 122 4.82 34.51 -7.22
N SER A 123 4.65 33.28 -6.70
CA SER A 123 4.67 33.00 -5.26
C SER A 123 6.07 32.73 -4.77
N THR A 124 6.48 33.32 -3.65
CA THR A 124 7.80 33.16 -3.02
C THR A 124 7.88 31.79 -2.28
N ILE A 125 9.12 31.36 -1.96
CA ILE A 125 9.38 30.19 -1.09
C ILE A 125 8.65 30.35 0.24
N THR A 126 8.66 31.54 0.85
CA THR A 126 7.97 31.83 2.12
C THR A 126 6.44 31.70 1.99
N GLN A 127 5.85 32.14 0.87
CA GLN A 127 4.43 31.96 0.58
C GLN A 127 4.07 30.49 0.37
N GLN A 128 4.92 29.74 -0.34
CA GLN A 128 4.72 28.31 -0.53
C GLN A 128 4.81 27.53 0.80
N LEU A 129 5.76 27.89 1.68
CA LEU A 129 5.84 27.34 3.04
C LEU A 129 4.57 27.62 3.83
N ALA A 130 4.08 28.87 3.83
CA ALA A 130 2.83 29.25 4.49
C ALA A 130 1.63 28.45 3.99
N LYS A 131 1.52 28.27 2.67
CA LYS A 131 0.48 27.46 2.03
C LYS A 131 0.52 26.00 2.49
N ASN A 132 1.71 25.39 2.51
CA ASN A 132 1.86 23.95 2.77
C ASN A 132 1.72 23.60 4.27
N THR A 133 1.95 24.55 5.17
CA THR A 133 1.96 24.31 6.61
C THR A 133 0.66 24.71 7.33
N GLN A 134 -0.06 25.73 6.82
CA GLN A 134 -1.12 26.39 7.57
C GLN A 134 -2.47 26.47 6.85
N LEU A 135 -2.56 26.11 5.57
CA LEU A 135 -3.75 26.39 4.77
C LEU A 135 -4.32 25.13 4.11
N SER A 136 -5.64 25.09 3.97
CA SER A 136 -6.32 24.02 3.22
C SER A 136 -6.09 24.16 1.71
N HIS A 137 -6.18 23.03 0.97
CA HIS A 137 -5.92 23.00 -0.49
C HIS A 137 -7.01 23.67 -1.36
N LYS A 138 -8.12 24.16 -0.78
CA LYS A 138 -9.18 24.85 -1.54
C LYS A 138 -8.64 26.20 -2.07
N LYS A 139 -8.73 26.40 -3.39
CA LYS A 139 -8.35 27.67 -4.04
C LYS A 139 -9.42 28.73 -3.76
N ASP A 140 -9.09 29.72 -2.94
CA ASP A 140 -9.95 30.87 -2.60
C ASP A 140 -9.10 32.12 -2.39
N ILE A 141 -9.65 33.28 -2.73
CA ILE A 141 -8.99 34.60 -2.53
C ILE A 141 -8.66 34.85 -1.05
N LYS A 142 -9.56 34.44 -0.14
CA LYS A 142 -9.33 34.55 1.32
C LYS A 142 -8.10 33.76 1.75
N ARG A 143 -7.89 32.58 1.16
CA ARG A 143 -6.71 31.77 1.40
C ARG A 143 -5.43 32.48 0.94
N LYS A 144 -5.44 33.12 -0.26
CA LYS A 144 -4.26 33.85 -0.77
C LYS A 144 -3.90 35.05 0.10
N ILE A 145 -4.89 35.74 0.66
CA ILE A 145 -4.64 36.82 1.62
C ILE A 145 -4.02 36.28 2.92
N LYS A 146 -4.52 35.19 3.45
CA LYS A 146 -3.94 34.54 4.63
C LYS A 146 -2.50 34.07 4.37
N GLU A 147 -2.23 33.47 3.21
CA GLU A 147 -0.91 33.04 2.77
C GLU A 147 0.10 34.20 2.81
N ILE A 148 -0.28 35.36 2.27
CA ILE A 148 0.54 36.58 2.30
C ILE A 148 0.82 37.04 3.74
N ILE A 149 -0.21 37.08 4.60
CA ILE A 149 -0.07 37.50 6.00
C ILE A 149 0.86 36.54 6.76
N ILE A 150 0.69 35.23 6.56
CA ILE A 150 1.54 34.23 7.21
C ILE A 150 2.98 34.34 6.71
N ALA A 151 3.18 34.54 5.40
CA ALA A 151 4.51 34.72 4.83
C ALA A 151 5.25 35.94 5.44
N ILE A 152 4.57 37.07 5.58
CA ILE A 152 5.16 38.26 6.24
C ILE A 152 5.51 37.95 7.70
N LYS A 153 4.65 37.24 8.41
CA LYS A 153 4.92 36.88 9.81
C LYS A 153 6.07 35.87 9.94
N TYR A 154 6.21 34.93 9.01
CA TYR A 154 7.35 34.02 9.00
C TYR A 154 8.67 34.78 8.85
N GLU A 155 8.73 35.75 7.94
CA GLU A 155 9.90 36.60 7.77
C GLU A 155 10.23 37.52 8.98
N GLN A 156 9.23 37.81 9.81
CA GLN A 156 9.43 38.51 11.09
C GLN A 156 9.93 37.60 12.21
N SER A 157 9.63 36.32 12.13
CA SER A 157 9.87 35.32 13.20
C SER A 157 11.07 34.44 12.95
N TYR A 158 11.48 34.25 11.69
CA TYR A 158 12.51 33.31 11.27
C TYR A 158 13.53 34.03 10.34
N THR A 159 14.75 33.55 10.40
CA THR A 159 15.79 33.93 9.42
C THR A 159 15.50 33.29 8.05
N LYS A 160 16.12 33.79 7.00
CA LYS A 160 16.01 33.22 5.65
C LYS A 160 16.44 31.75 5.61
N ASP A 161 17.49 31.39 6.31
CA ASP A 161 18.00 30.03 6.37
C ASP A 161 17.03 29.09 7.11
N GLU A 162 16.41 29.53 8.20
CA GLU A 162 15.37 28.76 8.89
C GLU A 162 14.12 28.59 8.01
N ILE A 163 13.73 29.60 7.23
CA ILE A 163 12.62 29.50 6.28
C ILE A 163 12.95 28.49 5.18
N LEU A 164 14.18 28.53 4.63
CA LEU A 164 14.62 27.60 3.59
C LEU A 164 14.70 26.17 4.12
N GLU A 165 15.20 25.97 5.34
CA GLU A 165 15.23 24.66 6.01
C GLU A 165 13.81 24.09 6.16
N LYS A 166 12.90 24.90 6.71
CA LYS A 166 11.50 24.50 6.88
C LYS A 166 10.84 24.18 5.53
N TYR A 167 11.10 24.96 4.49
CA TYR A 167 10.59 24.73 3.15
C TYR A 167 11.10 23.41 2.57
N LEU A 168 12.41 23.19 2.56
CA LEU A 168 13.04 21.99 2.02
C LEU A 168 12.65 20.71 2.78
N ASN A 169 12.24 20.82 4.03
CA ASN A 169 11.74 19.72 4.85
C ASN A 169 10.22 19.50 4.72
N THR A 170 9.46 20.37 4.03
CA THR A 170 7.98 20.27 4.00
C THR A 170 7.37 20.20 2.61
N ILE A 171 8.08 20.67 1.59
CA ILE A 171 7.53 20.71 0.22
C ILE A 171 7.28 19.30 -0.32
N TYR A 172 6.20 19.15 -1.09
CA TYR A 172 5.81 17.89 -1.71
C TYR A 172 6.54 17.68 -3.04
N PHE A 173 7.20 16.53 -3.16
CA PHE A 173 7.97 16.11 -4.34
C PHE A 173 7.29 15.03 -5.18
N GLY A 174 6.08 14.60 -4.85
CA GLY A 174 5.37 13.50 -5.52
C GLY A 174 5.50 12.16 -4.79
N HIS A 175 4.64 11.20 -5.16
CA HIS A 175 4.65 9.82 -4.63
C HIS A 175 4.73 9.71 -3.10
N GLY A 176 4.10 10.65 -2.39
CA GLY A 176 4.09 10.67 -0.92
C GLY A 176 5.35 11.24 -0.28
N ALA A 177 6.36 11.67 -1.04
CA ALA A 177 7.58 12.26 -0.50
C ALA A 177 7.40 13.73 -0.14
N TYR A 178 7.53 14.06 1.13
CA TYR A 178 7.54 15.41 1.69
C TYR A 178 8.92 15.71 2.27
N GLY A 179 9.53 16.77 1.77
CA GLY A 179 10.90 17.13 2.10
C GLY A 179 11.95 16.48 1.20
N ILE A 180 13.10 17.19 1.11
CA ILE A 180 14.15 16.89 0.13
C ILE A 180 14.84 15.55 0.39
N GLU A 181 15.05 15.18 1.66
CA GLU A 181 15.69 13.91 2.01
C GLU A 181 14.80 12.71 1.68
N ALA A 182 13.49 12.80 2.01
CA ALA A 182 12.54 11.76 1.63
C ALA A 182 12.43 11.60 0.10
N ALA A 183 12.47 12.71 -0.64
CA ALA A 183 12.48 12.69 -2.10
C ALA A 183 13.78 12.08 -2.65
N SER A 184 14.94 12.43 -2.08
CA SER A 184 16.23 11.86 -2.48
C SER A 184 16.25 10.35 -2.32
N GLN A 185 15.80 9.85 -1.18
CA GLN A 185 15.73 8.40 -0.93
C GLN A 185 14.69 7.70 -1.82
N LEU A 186 13.53 8.33 -2.07
CA LEU A 186 12.49 7.77 -2.93
C LEU A 186 12.96 7.62 -4.37
N TYR A 187 13.52 8.70 -4.95
CA TYR A 187 13.85 8.73 -6.37
C TYR A 187 15.20 8.09 -6.68
N PHE A 188 16.18 8.19 -5.76
CA PHE A 188 17.56 7.77 -6.03
C PHE A 188 18.11 6.70 -5.08
N GLY A 189 17.39 6.37 -3.99
CA GLY A 189 17.87 5.43 -2.98
C GLY A 189 19.13 5.91 -2.23
N LYS A 190 19.36 7.23 -2.18
CA LYS A 190 20.55 7.89 -1.64
C LYS A 190 20.18 9.05 -0.74
N HIS A 191 21.07 9.42 0.14
CA HIS A 191 20.95 10.67 0.88
C HIS A 191 21.15 11.87 -0.03
N VAL A 192 20.54 13.01 0.32
CA VAL A 192 20.62 14.22 -0.52
C VAL A 192 22.05 14.70 -0.75
N TRP A 193 22.95 14.51 0.20
CA TRP A 193 24.37 14.88 0.07
C TRP A 193 25.20 13.95 -0.83
N GLU A 194 24.64 12.84 -1.29
CA GLU A 194 25.29 11.88 -2.21
C GLU A 194 24.87 12.11 -3.67
N LEU A 195 23.93 13.03 -3.91
CA LEU A 195 23.39 13.27 -5.25
C LEU A 195 24.36 14.09 -6.11
N LYS A 196 24.09 14.09 -7.42
CA LYS A 196 24.83 14.85 -8.44
C LYS A 196 23.97 15.99 -9.00
N LEU A 197 24.57 16.94 -9.73
CA LEU A 197 23.91 18.12 -10.27
C LEU A 197 22.62 17.81 -11.04
N HIS A 198 22.63 16.84 -11.96
CA HIS A 198 21.43 16.47 -12.74
C HIS A 198 20.31 15.90 -11.85
N GLN A 199 20.63 15.25 -10.73
CA GLN A 199 19.67 14.73 -9.76
C GLN A 199 19.09 15.87 -8.90
N TYR A 200 19.91 16.83 -8.47
CA TYR A 200 19.43 18.06 -7.81
C TYR A 200 18.47 18.84 -8.69
N ALA A 201 18.84 19.02 -9.97
CA ALA A 201 17.99 19.73 -10.92
C ALA A 201 16.66 19.01 -11.18
N LEU A 202 16.65 17.67 -11.22
CA LEU A 202 15.41 16.90 -11.30
C LEU A 202 14.53 17.18 -10.08
N LEU A 203 15.06 17.04 -8.86
CA LEU A 203 14.29 17.30 -7.62
C LEU A 203 13.79 18.73 -7.58
N ALA A 204 14.61 19.72 -7.89
CA ALA A 204 14.20 21.12 -7.91
C ALA A 204 13.08 21.42 -8.93
N GLY A 205 12.97 20.62 -9.97
CA GLY A 205 11.90 20.73 -10.96
C GLY A 205 10.53 20.22 -10.54
N LEU A 206 10.47 19.27 -9.58
CA LEU A 206 9.26 18.58 -9.19
C LEU A 206 8.20 19.44 -8.49
N PRO A 207 8.53 20.36 -7.54
CA PRO A 207 7.54 21.06 -6.74
C PRO A 207 6.52 21.85 -7.54
N LYS A 208 6.87 22.32 -8.73
CA LYS A 208 5.96 23.05 -9.62
C LYS A 208 4.72 22.22 -9.98
N SER A 209 4.88 20.92 -10.28
CA SER A 209 3.80 19.99 -10.60
C SER A 209 4.28 18.55 -10.44
N PRO A 210 4.33 18.00 -9.22
CA PRO A 210 4.99 16.73 -8.93
C PRO A 210 4.48 15.53 -9.74
N ASN A 211 3.16 15.45 -9.98
CA ASN A 211 2.58 14.37 -10.78
C ASN A 211 2.88 14.53 -12.28
N ASN A 212 2.84 15.78 -12.79
CA ASN A 212 3.08 16.03 -14.21
C ASN A 212 4.54 15.86 -14.61
N TYR A 213 5.47 16.12 -13.69
CA TYR A 213 6.92 15.98 -13.88
C TYR A 213 7.50 14.73 -13.23
N SER A 214 6.64 13.79 -12.83
CA SER A 214 7.08 12.51 -12.24
C SER A 214 7.96 11.72 -13.22
N PRO A 215 9.19 11.36 -12.85
CA PRO A 215 10.07 10.56 -13.72
C PRO A 215 9.56 9.13 -13.92
N TYR A 216 8.64 8.66 -13.09
CA TYR A 216 8.02 7.35 -13.24
C TYR A 216 6.83 7.35 -14.21
N GLU A 217 6.03 8.44 -14.21
CA GLU A 217 4.82 8.53 -15.02
C GLU A 217 5.05 9.26 -16.35
N ASN A 218 5.91 10.29 -16.33
CA ASN A 218 6.18 11.17 -17.47
C ASN A 218 7.68 11.46 -17.63
N PRO A 219 8.52 10.46 -17.96
CA PRO A 219 9.98 10.61 -18.00
C PRO A 219 10.46 11.70 -18.94
N GLU A 220 9.82 11.88 -20.10
CA GLU A 220 10.16 12.93 -21.07
C GLU A 220 9.95 14.32 -20.49
N LYS A 221 8.79 14.58 -19.87
CA LYS A 221 8.51 15.87 -19.21
C LYS A 221 9.41 16.14 -18.01
N ALA A 222 9.83 15.08 -17.32
CA ALA A 222 10.80 15.19 -16.24
C ALA A 222 12.17 15.65 -16.77
N LEU A 223 12.63 15.10 -17.90
CA LEU A 223 13.86 15.52 -18.57
C LEU A 223 13.77 16.97 -19.06
N GLU A 224 12.67 17.36 -19.72
CA GLU A 224 12.43 18.73 -20.16
C GLU A 224 12.45 19.71 -18.98
N ARG A 225 11.76 19.38 -17.88
CA ARG A 225 11.72 20.22 -16.69
C ARG A 225 13.09 20.34 -16.03
N ARG A 226 13.87 19.25 -15.96
CA ARG A 226 15.25 19.25 -15.49
C ARG A 226 16.13 20.19 -16.30
N ALA A 227 16.03 20.14 -17.64
CA ALA A 227 16.78 21.02 -18.53
C ALA A 227 16.45 22.50 -18.30
N VAL A 228 15.16 22.83 -18.04
CA VAL A 228 14.74 24.19 -17.66
C VAL A 228 15.42 24.63 -16.35
N VAL A 229 15.47 23.76 -15.33
CA VAL A 229 16.13 24.08 -14.05
C VAL A 229 17.62 24.36 -14.27
N LEU A 230 18.33 23.49 -14.97
CA LEU A 230 19.76 23.64 -15.27
C LEU A 230 20.05 24.94 -16.03
N LYS A 231 19.24 25.25 -17.04
CA LYS A 231 19.36 26.51 -17.78
C LYS A 231 19.14 27.75 -16.90
N VAL A 232 18.18 27.68 -15.97
CA VAL A 232 17.93 28.79 -15.02
C VAL A 232 19.08 28.91 -14.04
N MET A 233 19.68 27.81 -13.57
CA MET A 233 20.87 27.84 -12.73
C MET A 233 22.06 28.49 -13.43
N ALA A 234 22.32 28.13 -14.71
CA ALA A 234 23.39 28.74 -15.50
C ALA A 234 23.16 30.25 -15.73
N ASN A 235 21.94 30.63 -16.12
CA ASN A 235 21.57 32.04 -16.34
C ASN A 235 21.70 32.93 -15.09
N ASN A 236 21.65 32.32 -13.89
CA ASN A 236 21.81 33.00 -12.61
C ASN A 236 23.26 32.88 -12.05
N GLY A 237 24.17 32.23 -12.77
CA GLY A 237 25.58 32.11 -12.39
C GLY A 237 25.87 31.11 -11.28
N TYR A 238 24.93 30.17 -10.97
CA TYR A 238 25.14 29.11 -9.98
C TYR A 238 25.99 27.97 -10.55
N ILE A 239 25.96 27.77 -11.85
CA ILE A 239 26.76 26.77 -12.59
C ILE A 239 27.20 27.40 -13.93
N SER A 240 28.19 26.83 -14.59
CA SER A 240 28.58 27.18 -15.94
C SER A 240 27.60 26.61 -16.98
N GLU A 241 27.63 27.19 -18.20
CA GLU A 241 26.83 26.65 -19.33
C GLU A 241 27.26 25.21 -19.70
N ASP A 242 28.56 24.91 -19.64
CA ASP A 242 29.11 23.58 -19.91
C ASP A 242 28.61 22.55 -18.89
N GLU A 243 28.58 22.88 -17.60
CA GLU A 243 28.02 22.02 -16.56
C GLU A 243 26.53 21.76 -16.76
N ALA A 244 25.77 22.80 -17.17
CA ALA A 244 24.35 22.67 -17.48
C ALA A 244 24.10 21.74 -18.67
N GLU A 245 24.90 21.86 -19.72
CA GLU A 245 24.80 21.02 -20.92
C GLU A 245 25.13 19.56 -20.60
N GLN A 246 26.26 19.32 -19.91
CA GLN A 246 26.66 17.96 -19.48
C GLN A 246 25.59 17.33 -18.59
N ALA A 247 25.06 18.06 -17.62
CA ALA A 247 24.01 17.54 -16.71
C ALA A 247 22.68 17.27 -17.45
N THR A 248 22.38 18.00 -18.54
CA THR A 248 21.20 17.79 -19.37
C THR A 248 21.27 16.47 -20.13
N GLN A 249 22.45 16.02 -20.54
CA GLN A 249 22.64 14.76 -21.26
C GLN A 249 22.63 13.52 -20.35
N MET A 250 22.67 13.69 -19.02
CA MET A 250 22.66 12.56 -18.07
C MET A 250 21.29 11.87 -18.06
N PRO A 251 21.23 10.54 -17.82
CA PRO A 251 19.96 9.82 -17.65
C PRO A 251 19.22 10.28 -16.41
N LEU A 252 17.99 9.79 -16.21
CA LEU A 252 17.20 10.12 -15.01
C LEU A 252 17.77 9.47 -13.75
N ASP A 253 18.40 8.30 -13.86
CA ASP A 253 19.04 7.52 -12.80
C ASP A 253 18.11 7.21 -11.60
N VAL A 254 16.79 7.17 -11.82
CA VAL A 254 15.85 6.86 -10.76
C VAL A 254 15.80 5.37 -10.45
N VAL A 255 15.73 5.03 -9.16
CA VAL A 255 15.51 3.64 -8.72
C VAL A 255 14.04 3.26 -8.92
N PRO A 256 13.71 1.96 -9.07
CA PRO A 256 12.32 1.52 -9.16
C PRO A 256 11.50 2.02 -7.97
N LEU A 257 10.29 2.50 -8.25
CA LEU A 257 9.38 2.99 -7.22
C LEU A 257 9.02 1.83 -6.27
N ARG A 258 9.45 1.92 -5.02
CA ARG A 258 9.04 0.96 -4.00
C ARG A 258 7.62 1.28 -3.58
N SER A 259 6.75 0.28 -3.63
CA SER A 259 5.42 0.39 -3.07
C SER A 259 5.52 0.77 -1.57
N SER A 260 4.66 1.66 -1.10
CA SER A 260 4.51 1.93 0.34
C SER A 260 4.15 0.66 1.14
N ARG A 261 3.69 -0.39 0.46
CA ARG A 261 3.44 -1.73 1.01
C ARG A 261 4.68 -2.62 1.03
N GLY A 262 5.88 -2.07 0.76
CA GLY A 262 7.14 -2.80 0.82
C GLY A 262 7.26 -3.93 -0.21
N HIS A 263 8.03 -4.97 0.16
CA HIS A 263 8.33 -6.11 -0.71
C HIS A 263 7.36 -7.30 -0.57
N ALA A 264 6.40 -7.28 0.38
CA ALA A 264 5.38 -8.31 0.58
C ALA A 264 3.95 -7.72 0.53
N PRO A 265 3.52 -7.08 -0.59
CA PRO A 265 2.32 -6.25 -0.60
C PRO A 265 1.02 -7.02 -0.32
N TYR A 266 0.90 -8.30 -0.70
CA TYR A 266 -0.25 -9.14 -0.38
C TYR A 266 -0.34 -9.46 1.12
N PHE A 267 0.81 -9.72 1.77
CA PHE A 267 0.87 -9.94 3.21
C PHE A 267 0.55 -8.64 3.97
N VAL A 268 1.09 -7.51 3.54
CA VAL A 268 0.80 -6.20 4.12
C VAL A 268 -0.69 -5.85 4.00
N ASP A 269 -1.32 -6.10 2.83
CA ASP A 269 -2.78 -5.92 2.68
C ASP A 269 -3.57 -6.80 3.66
N TYR A 270 -3.13 -8.03 3.86
CA TYR A 270 -3.74 -8.94 4.84
C TYR A 270 -3.60 -8.41 6.28
N ILE A 271 -2.41 -7.93 6.68
CA ILE A 271 -2.17 -7.30 7.98
C ILE A 271 -3.07 -6.09 8.20
N LEU A 272 -3.17 -5.19 7.22
CA LEU A 272 -4.00 -4.00 7.32
C LEU A 272 -5.48 -4.32 7.50
N ARG A 273 -5.98 -5.37 6.87
CA ARG A 273 -7.36 -5.84 7.06
C ARG A 273 -7.57 -6.40 8.46
N GLN A 274 -6.67 -7.25 8.92
CA GLN A 274 -6.75 -7.78 10.30
C GLN A 274 -6.71 -6.66 11.34
N LEU A 275 -5.88 -5.64 11.16
CA LEU A 275 -5.83 -4.50 12.07
C LEU A 275 -7.15 -3.73 12.12
N LYS A 276 -7.85 -3.59 10.98
CA LYS A 276 -9.20 -3.02 10.97
C LYS A 276 -10.18 -3.88 11.77
N ASP A 277 -10.12 -5.20 11.64
CA ASP A 277 -10.95 -6.13 12.41
C ASP A 277 -10.64 -6.06 13.92
N TYR A 278 -9.41 -5.73 14.30
CA TYR A 278 -9.01 -5.42 15.67
C TYR A 278 -9.39 -4.00 16.15
N GLY A 279 -10.03 -3.18 15.28
CA GLY A 279 -10.52 -1.85 15.64
C GLY A 279 -9.52 -0.70 15.40
N PHE A 280 -8.41 -0.92 14.71
CA PHE A 280 -7.52 0.15 14.30
C PHE A 280 -8.11 0.92 13.12
N GLU A 281 -8.25 2.25 13.27
CA GLU A 281 -8.71 3.11 12.19
C GLU A 281 -7.65 3.26 11.10
N GLU A 282 -8.09 3.28 9.84
CA GLU A 282 -7.18 3.36 8.69
C GLU A 282 -6.27 4.59 8.74
N GLU A 283 -6.80 5.76 9.09
CA GLU A 283 -6.02 6.98 9.20
C GLU A 283 -4.90 6.86 10.24
N THR A 284 -5.16 6.24 11.39
CA THR A 284 -4.18 6.07 12.46
C THR A 284 -3.05 5.12 12.07
N LEU A 285 -3.32 4.13 11.20
CA LEU A 285 -2.30 3.22 10.67
C LEU A 285 -1.25 3.92 9.79
N TYR A 286 -1.54 5.13 9.30
CA TYR A 286 -0.61 5.89 8.47
C TYR A 286 0.00 7.12 9.16
N THR A 287 -0.41 7.41 10.42
CA THR A 287 -0.10 8.70 11.05
C THR A 287 0.41 8.62 12.48
N LYS A 288 0.27 7.46 13.14
CA LYS A 288 0.57 7.29 14.58
C LYS A 288 1.90 6.59 14.88
N GLY A 289 2.69 6.26 13.86
CA GLY A 289 4.01 5.69 14.08
C GLY A 289 4.01 4.31 14.75
N TYR A 290 2.98 3.49 14.49
CA TYR A 290 2.92 2.15 15.08
C TYR A 290 4.10 1.27 14.63
N LYS A 291 4.52 0.38 15.51
CA LYS A 291 5.47 -0.69 15.22
C LYS A 291 4.72 -2.02 15.25
N ILE A 292 4.55 -2.65 14.09
CA ILE A 292 3.77 -3.86 13.90
C ILE A 292 4.74 -5.02 13.69
N TYR A 293 4.80 -5.94 14.64
CA TYR A 293 5.64 -7.14 14.57
C TYR A 293 4.81 -8.29 14.04
N THR A 294 5.32 -8.95 12.99
CA THR A 294 4.59 -9.99 12.26
C THR A 294 5.33 -11.32 12.26
N THR A 295 4.66 -12.36 11.77
CA THR A 295 5.22 -13.70 11.62
C THR A 295 5.95 -13.92 10.30
N LEU A 296 5.88 -12.95 9.35
CA LEU A 296 6.50 -13.05 8.05
C LEU A 296 8.00 -13.36 8.20
N ASP A 297 8.52 -14.18 7.31
CA ASP A 297 9.95 -14.42 7.18
C ASP A 297 10.41 -13.92 5.80
N ASN A 298 11.21 -12.86 5.78
CA ASN A 298 11.65 -12.21 4.54
C ASN A 298 12.40 -13.16 3.59
N GLN A 299 13.11 -14.17 4.12
CA GLN A 299 13.82 -15.14 3.28
C GLN A 299 12.85 -16.10 2.61
N ILE A 300 11.86 -16.60 3.35
CA ILE A 300 10.83 -17.50 2.82
C ILE A 300 9.93 -16.73 1.83
N GLN A 301 9.58 -15.48 2.14
CA GLN A 301 8.81 -14.62 1.24
C GLN A 301 9.55 -14.38 -0.08
N ALA A 302 10.84 -14.05 -0.04
CA ALA A 302 11.65 -13.85 -1.24
C ALA A 302 11.77 -15.13 -2.08
N ALA A 303 11.92 -16.29 -1.43
CA ALA A 303 11.94 -17.57 -2.12
C ALA A 303 10.60 -17.88 -2.81
N ALA A 304 9.48 -17.55 -2.16
CA ALA A 304 8.14 -17.71 -2.73
C ALA A 304 7.92 -16.77 -3.94
N GLU A 305 8.35 -15.52 -3.86
CA GLU A 305 8.31 -14.56 -4.97
C GLU A 305 9.15 -15.03 -6.17
N ALA A 306 10.36 -15.51 -5.92
CA ALA A 306 11.23 -16.07 -6.94
C ALA A 306 10.63 -17.33 -7.60
N ALA A 307 9.90 -18.16 -6.85
CA ALA A 307 9.20 -19.32 -7.39
C ALA A 307 8.03 -18.91 -8.31
N ILE A 308 7.23 -17.93 -7.90
CA ILE A 308 6.11 -17.42 -8.71
C ILE A 308 6.60 -16.74 -9.99
N ALA A 309 7.73 -16.04 -9.94
CA ALA A 309 8.32 -15.42 -11.12
C ALA A 309 8.72 -16.44 -12.22
N LYS A 310 8.98 -17.70 -11.85
CA LYS A 310 9.30 -18.80 -12.79
C LYS A 310 8.06 -19.46 -13.41
N LEU A 311 6.87 -19.18 -12.92
CA LEU A 311 5.66 -19.76 -13.48
C LEU A 311 5.47 -19.28 -14.93
N PRO A 312 5.16 -20.19 -15.88
CA PRO A 312 4.87 -19.80 -17.25
C PRO A 312 3.69 -18.82 -17.28
N GLY A 313 3.82 -17.79 -18.09
CA GLY A 313 2.80 -16.77 -18.30
C GLY A 313 2.39 -16.70 -19.75
N ASN A 314 1.10 -16.53 -20.01
CA ASN A 314 0.57 -16.24 -21.33
C ASN A 314 0.72 -14.75 -21.66
N LYS A 315 0.37 -14.35 -22.88
CA LYS A 315 0.22 -12.93 -23.21
C LYS A 315 -0.78 -12.28 -22.23
N PRO A 316 -0.57 -11.00 -21.87
CA PRO A 316 -1.53 -10.28 -21.04
C PRO A 316 -2.95 -10.34 -21.64
N ASP A 317 -3.96 -10.46 -20.78
CA ASP A 317 -5.37 -10.36 -21.16
C ASP A 317 -5.76 -8.90 -21.52
N ALA A 318 -7.03 -8.65 -21.84
CA ALA A 318 -7.53 -7.32 -22.21
C ALA A 318 -7.35 -6.24 -21.11
N ALA A 319 -7.15 -6.64 -19.86
CA ALA A 319 -6.84 -5.76 -18.74
C ALA A 319 -5.33 -5.59 -18.49
N GLY A 320 -4.48 -6.17 -19.37
CA GLY A 320 -3.02 -6.14 -19.22
C GLY A 320 -2.47 -7.13 -18.20
N VAL A 321 -3.29 -8.06 -17.69
CA VAL A 321 -2.92 -9.00 -16.63
C VAL A 321 -2.41 -10.32 -17.22
N VAL A 322 -1.21 -10.74 -16.82
CA VAL A 322 -0.62 -12.02 -17.22
C VAL A 322 -1.34 -13.19 -16.54
N GLN A 323 -1.81 -14.14 -17.33
CA GLN A 323 -2.45 -15.38 -16.85
C GLN A 323 -1.53 -16.58 -17.05
N PRO A 324 -1.68 -17.70 -16.29
CA PRO A 324 -2.57 -17.85 -15.15
C PRO A 324 -2.09 -17.08 -13.91
N GLN A 325 -3.01 -16.69 -13.05
CA GLN A 325 -2.70 -16.19 -11.72
C GLN A 325 -2.42 -17.33 -10.74
N CYS A 326 -1.79 -17.02 -9.61
CA CYS A 326 -1.42 -17.99 -8.59
C CYS A 326 -1.60 -17.41 -7.20
N ALA A 327 -1.57 -18.28 -6.20
CA ALA A 327 -1.45 -17.91 -4.79
C ALA A 327 -0.57 -18.94 -4.07
N LEU A 328 0.15 -18.46 -3.05
CA LEU A 328 1.00 -19.30 -2.22
C LEU A 328 0.89 -18.84 -0.77
N VAL A 329 0.81 -19.79 0.15
CA VAL A 329 0.90 -19.57 1.59
C VAL A 329 1.86 -20.59 2.19
N ALA A 330 2.79 -20.14 3.03
CA ALA A 330 3.66 -20.98 3.84
C ALA A 330 3.34 -20.76 5.32
N ILE A 331 3.01 -21.84 6.03
CA ILE A 331 2.63 -21.82 7.44
C ILE A 331 3.55 -22.77 8.24
N ASP A 332 4.06 -22.29 9.36
CA ASP A 332 4.74 -23.15 10.33
C ASP A 332 3.70 -23.98 11.10
N PRO A 333 3.70 -25.31 10.96
CA PRO A 333 2.69 -26.16 11.58
C PRO A 333 2.72 -26.15 13.11
N LYS A 334 3.87 -25.81 13.73
CA LYS A 334 4.02 -25.82 15.18
C LYS A 334 3.26 -24.69 15.89
N ASN A 335 3.10 -23.55 15.24
CA ASN A 335 2.58 -22.33 15.86
C ASN A 335 1.56 -21.57 15.02
N GLY A 336 1.28 -22.00 13.78
CA GLY A 336 0.36 -21.33 12.87
C GLY A 336 0.93 -20.06 12.21
N TYR A 337 2.20 -19.76 12.37
CA TYR A 337 2.82 -18.56 11.83
C TYR A 337 2.81 -18.56 10.32
N ILE A 338 2.22 -17.53 9.72
CA ILE A 338 2.26 -17.29 8.28
C ILE A 338 3.64 -16.74 7.94
N LYS A 339 4.49 -17.56 7.32
CA LYS A 339 5.87 -17.24 6.97
C LYS A 339 6.02 -16.57 5.63
N ALA A 340 5.12 -16.87 4.67
CA ALA A 340 5.03 -16.21 3.38
C ALA A 340 3.59 -16.19 2.87
N MET A 341 3.24 -15.15 2.11
CA MET A 341 1.92 -15.03 1.48
C MET A 341 2.02 -14.28 0.16
N LEU A 342 1.50 -14.90 -0.89
CA LEU A 342 1.35 -14.30 -2.22
C LEU A 342 -0.06 -14.57 -2.74
N GLY A 343 -0.74 -13.53 -3.22
CA GLY A 343 -2.12 -13.63 -3.74
C GLY A 343 -2.22 -13.47 -5.25
N GLY A 344 -1.11 -13.32 -5.93
CA GLY A 344 -1.04 -13.13 -7.37
C GLY A 344 0.40 -12.96 -7.84
N ARG A 345 0.59 -12.75 -9.15
CA ARG A 345 1.91 -12.48 -9.74
C ARG A 345 2.41 -11.08 -9.43
N ASP A 346 1.52 -10.10 -9.50
CA ASP A 346 1.82 -8.69 -9.32
C ASP A 346 0.65 -8.00 -8.61
N PHE A 347 0.93 -7.44 -7.44
CA PHE A 347 -0.06 -6.76 -6.62
C PHE A 347 -0.57 -5.47 -7.27
N SER A 348 0.26 -4.75 -8.01
CA SER A 348 -0.11 -3.49 -8.65
C SER A 348 -1.17 -3.71 -9.74
N MET A 349 -1.04 -4.83 -10.47
CA MET A 349 -1.98 -5.22 -11.51
C MET A 349 -3.23 -5.92 -10.97
N THR A 350 -3.08 -6.72 -9.91
CA THR A 350 -4.18 -7.49 -9.32
C THR A 350 -4.09 -7.49 -7.79
N PRO A 351 -4.66 -6.48 -7.10
CA PRO A 351 -4.60 -6.37 -5.64
C PRO A 351 -5.48 -7.40 -4.91
N LEU A 352 -6.25 -8.21 -5.64
CA LEU A 352 -7.00 -9.32 -5.05
C LEU A 352 -6.05 -10.35 -4.43
N ASN A 353 -6.05 -10.44 -3.10
CA ASN A 353 -5.31 -11.48 -2.40
C ASN A 353 -6.01 -12.83 -2.52
N ARG A 354 -5.62 -13.63 -3.51
CA ARG A 354 -6.22 -14.96 -3.78
C ARG A 354 -5.89 -15.97 -2.69
N ALA A 355 -4.83 -15.77 -1.93
CA ALA A 355 -4.48 -16.65 -0.83
C ALA A 355 -5.54 -16.66 0.28
N THR A 356 -6.28 -15.57 0.45
CA THR A 356 -7.24 -15.38 1.55
C THR A 356 -8.67 -15.09 1.09
N ARG A 357 -8.88 -14.72 -0.20
CA ARG A 357 -10.16 -14.22 -0.69
C ARG A 357 -10.69 -14.91 -1.95
N ALA A 358 -9.91 -15.77 -2.59
CA ALA A 358 -10.37 -16.54 -3.74
C ALA A 358 -10.75 -17.96 -3.27
N TYR A 359 -12.03 -18.19 -3.12
CA TYR A 359 -12.57 -19.51 -2.85
C TYR A 359 -12.54 -20.35 -4.12
N ARG A 360 -12.00 -21.55 -4.03
CA ARG A 360 -11.89 -22.50 -5.13
C ARG A 360 -12.25 -23.90 -4.65
N GLN A 361 -12.72 -24.74 -5.59
CA GLN A 361 -13.00 -26.13 -5.32
C GLN A 361 -11.69 -26.86 -5.01
N PRO A 362 -11.56 -27.51 -3.84
CA PRO A 362 -10.35 -28.23 -3.48
C PRO A 362 -10.16 -29.50 -4.30
N GLY A 363 -11.23 -30.03 -4.87
CA GLY A 363 -11.19 -31.33 -5.57
C GLY A 363 -10.66 -32.42 -4.66
N SER A 364 -9.78 -33.28 -5.16
CA SER A 364 -9.20 -34.40 -4.41
C SER A 364 -8.37 -34.00 -3.19
N ALA A 365 -8.00 -32.72 -3.02
CA ALA A 365 -7.37 -32.25 -1.79
C ALA A 365 -8.30 -32.35 -0.56
N ILE A 366 -9.60 -32.58 -0.74
CA ILE A 366 -10.55 -32.89 0.35
C ILE A 366 -10.39 -34.31 0.91
N LYS A 367 -9.87 -35.27 0.11
CA LYS A 367 -9.81 -36.67 0.48
C LYS A 367 -9.07 -36.99 1.78
N PRO A 368 -7.93 -36.34 2.11
CA PRO A 368 -7.29 -36.57 3.40
C PRO A 368 -8.21 -36.37 4.61
N PHE A 369 -9.21 -35.48 4.53
CA PHE A 369 -10.18 -35.28 5.62
C PHE A 369 -11.16 -36.48 5.71
N VAL A 370 -11.54 -37.06 4.57
CA VAL A 370 -12.36 -38.27 4.50
C VAL A 370 -11.63 -39.45 5.14
N TYR A 371 -10.37 -39.66 4.73
CA TYR A 371 -9.56 -40.77 5.28
C TYR A 371 -9.20 -40.53 6.74
N THR A 372 -9.00 -39.26 7.16
CA THR A 372 -8.83 -38.94 8.58
C THR A 372 -10.05 -39.33 9.40
N ALA A 373 -11.26 -39.02 8.93
CA ALA A 373 -12.49 -39.42 9.60
C ALA A 373 -12.63 -40.94 9.66
N ALA A 374 -12.24 -41.65 8.59
CA ALA A 374 -12.29 -43.11 8.53
C ALA A 374 -11.30 -43.78 9.49
N ILE A 375 -10.05 -43.35 9.51
CA ILE A 375 -9.02 -43.91 10.40
C ILE A 375 -9.30 -43.54 11.87
N ASP A 376 -9.72 -42.28 12.13
CA ASP A 376 -10.01 -41.85 13.50
C ASP A 376 -11.26 -42.48 14.09
N SER A 377 -12.19 -43.00 13.26
CA SER A 377 -13.34 -43.79 13.71
C SER A 377 -12.95 -45.16 14.31
N GLN A 378 -11.73 -45.62 14.04
CA GLN A 378 -11.23 -46.96 14.40
C GLN A 378 -11.95 -48.12 13.69
N GLU A 379 -12.86 -47.83 12.77
CA GLU A 379 -13.55 -48.85 11.95
C GLU A 379 -12.68 -49.31 10.77
N PHE A 380 -11.71 -48.46 10.38
CA PHE A 380 -10.82 -48.69 9.26
C PHE A 380 -9.36 -48.53 9.65
N THR A 381 -8.48 -49.20 8.92
CA THR A 381 -7.02 -49.09 8.99
C THR A 381 -6.46 -48.82 7.60
N PRO A 382 -5.20 -48.40 7.47
CA PRO A 382 -4.55 -48.25 6.16
C PRO A 382 -4.57 -49.53 5.30
N ALA A 383 -4.64 -50.72 5.95
CA ALA A 383 -4.68 -52.02 5.31
C ALA A 383 -6.12 -52.51 5.02
N SER A 384 -7.16 -51.84 5.49
CA SER A 384 -8.55 -52.18 5.17
C SER A 384 -8.76 -52.17 3.67
N VAL A 385 -9.39 -53.23 3.13
CA VAL A 385 -9.64 -53.42 1.71
C VAL A 385 -11.08 -53.06 1.39
N LEU A 386 -11.27 -52.17 0.42
CA LEU A 386 -12.57 -51.87 -0.20
C LEU A 386 -12.50 -52.18 -1.70
N VAL A 387 -13.66 -52.45 -2.30
CA VAL A 387 -13.73 -52.77 -3.74
C VAL A 387 -13.93 -51.47 -4.54
N ASP A 388 -12.99 -51.14 -5.42
CA ASP A 388 -13.12 -50.07 -6.42
C ASP A 388 -13.91 -50.61 -7.61
N GLU A 389 -15.17 -50.23 -7.70
CA GLU A 389 -16.16 -50.70 -8.68
C GLU A 389 -17.12 -49.58 -9.09
N PRO A 390 -17.88 -49.74 -10.19
CA PRO A 390 -18.91 -48.76 -10.57
C PRO A 390 -19.93 -48.54 -9.45
N LEU A 391 -20.24 -47.29 -9.18
CA LEU A 391 -21.25 -46.89 -8.19
C LEU A 391 -22.40 -46.17 -8.88
N SER A 392 -23.63 -46.36 -8.34
CA SER A 392 -24.82 -45.69 -8.85
C SER A 392 -25.70 -45.25 -7.68
N PHE A 393 -25.98 -43.98 -7.57
CA PHE A 393 -26.79 -43.37 -6.52
C PHE A 393 -28.03 -42.70 -7.12
N PRO A 394 -29.26 -43.02 -6.69
CA PRO A 394 -30.47 -42.39 -7.19
C PRO A 394 -30.50 -40.88 -6.79
N GLN A 395 -30.85 -40.00 -7.72
CA GLN A 395 -31.04 -38.59 -7.47
C GLN A 395 -32.53 -38.20 -7.52
N ARG A 396 -32.84 -37.02 -6.95
CA ARG A 396 -34.23 -36.49 -6.87
C ARG A 396 -34.87 -36.21 -8.24
N ASP A 397 -34.07 -35.99 -9.27
CA ASP A 397 -34.49 -35.74 -10.66
C ASP A 397 -34.78 -37.04 -11.46
N GLY A 398 -34.70 -38.21 -10.80
CA GLY A 398 -34.95 -39.51 -11.41
C GLY A 398 -33.75 -40.05 -12.22
N LYS A 399 -32.63 -39.40 -12.25
CA LYS A 399 -31.37 -39.88 -12.84
C LYS A 399 -30.50 -40.50 -11.76
N ASN A 400 -29.59 -41.37 -12.17
CA ASN A 400 -28.58 -41.89 -11.26
C ASN A 400 -27.31 -41.08 -11.37
N TRP A 401 -26.69 -40.77 -10.24
CA TRP A 401 -25.33 -40.25 -10.20
C TRP A 401 -24.34 -41.43 -10.22
N GLU A 402 -23.53 -41.48 -11.26
CA GLU A 402 -22.56 -42.55 -11.51
C GLU A 402 -21.14 -41.97 -11.52
N PRO A 403 -20.53 -41.76 -10.34
CA PRO A 403 -19.18 -41.19 -10.26
C PRO A 403 -18.14 -42.16 -10.83
N LYS A 404 -17.13 -41.63 -11.51
CA LYS A 404 -16.01 -42.36 -12.08
C LYS A 404 -14.70 -41.96 -11.47
N ASN A 405 -13.71 -42.85 -11.50
CA ASN A 405 -12.32 -42.48 -11.24
C ASN A 405 -11.80 -41.55 -12.36
N SER A 406 -10.81 -40.72 -12.05
CA SER A 406 -10.28 -39.74 -13.00
C SER A 406 -9.66 -40.36 -14.26
N ASP A 407 -9.13 -41.56 -14.15
CA ASP A 407 -8.56 -42.35 -15.24
C ASP A 407 -9.61 -43.26 -15.94
N GLY A 408 -10.86 -43.27 -15.46
CA GLY A 408 -11.95 -44.04 -16.02
C GLY A 408 -11.87 -45.56 -15.72
N THR A 409 -10.91 -46.00 -14.91
CA THR A 409 -10.68 -47.43 -14.61
C THR A 409 -11.17 -47.78 -13.21
N PHE A 410 -11.45 -49.10 -12.99
CA PHE A 410 -11.77 -49.68 -11.69
C PHE A 410 -10.78 -50.79 -11.36
N ARG A 411 -10.28 -50.83 -10.12
CA ARG A 411 -9.15 -51.64 -9.67
C ARG A 411 -9.56 -52.92 -8.94
N GLY A 412 -10.86 -53.05 -8.60
CA GLY A 412 -11.32 -54.14 -7.74
C GLY A 412 -10.88 -53.96 -6.29
N PRO A 413 -10.56 -55.03 -5.55
CA PRO A 413 -10.11 -54.93 -4.17
C PRO A 413 -8.81 -54.14 -4.05
N ILE A 414 -8.84 -53.07 -3.23
CA ILE A 414 -7.71 -52.13 -3.03
C ILE A 414 -7.64 -51.71 -1.57
N THR A 415 -6.43 -51.56 -1.03
CA THR A 415 -6.25 -51.04 0.34
C THR A 415 -6.59 -49.56 0.44
N LEU A 416 -6.97 -49.07 1.63
CA LEU A 416 -7.19 -47.65 1.85
C LEU A 416 -5.92 -46.85 1.60
N ARG A 417 -4.74 -47.35 1.94
CA ARG A 417 -3.47 -46.71 1.62
C ARG A 417 -3.35 -46.48 0.11
N GLU A 418 -3.43 -47.52 -0.69
CA GLU A 418 -3.31 -47.41 -2.14
C GLU A 418 -4.42 -46.54 -2.76
N ALA A 419 -5.64 -46.63 -2.20
CA ALA A 419 -6.76 -45.82 -2.67
C ALA A 419 -6.55 -44.30 -2.43
N LEU A 420 -5.91 -43.91 -1.32
CA LEU A 420 -5.53 -42.53 -1.07
C LEU A 420 -4.36 -42.10 -1.98
N GLU A 421 -3.32 -42.91 -2.08
CA GLU A 421 -2.15 -42.66 -2.94
C GLU A 421 -2.55 -42.44 -4.40
N LYS A 422 -3.47 -43.27 -4.92
CA LYS A 422 -3.99 -43.15 -6.30
C LYS A 422 -5.20 -42.22 -6.44
N SER A 423 -5.59 -41.59 -5.33
CA SER A 423 -6.72 -40.64 -5.30
C SER A 423 -8.02 -41.23 -5.89
N VAL A 424 -8.37 -42.47 -5.52
CA VAL A 424 -9.52 -43.19 -6.04
C VAL A 424 -10.82 -42.54 -5.57
N ASN A 425 -11.71 -42.19 -6.50
CA ASN A 425 -12.95 -41.50 -6.20
C ASN A 425 -13.99 -42.39 -5.54
N THR A 426 -14.18 -43.60 -6.08
CA THR A 426 -15.21 -44.53 -5.60
C THR A 426 -14.98 -44.91 -4.14
N ILE A 427 -13.72 -45.11 -3.74
CA ILE A 427 -13.38 -45.43 -2.34
C ILE A 427 -13.67 -44.24 -1.41
N ALA A 428 -13.30 -43.03 -1.80
CA ALA A 428 -13.62 -41.84 -1.03
C ALA A 428 -15.14 -41.66 -0.84
N ILE A 429 -15.93 -41.94 -1.90
CA ILE A 429 -17.40 -41.87 -1.84
C ILE A 429 -17.96 -42.96 -0.90
N LYS A 430 -17.47 -44.20 -1.00
CA LYS A 430 -17.88 -45.29 -0.09
C LYS A 430 -17.60 -44.96 1.36
N LEU A 431 -16.45 -44.36 1.66
CA LEU A 431 -16.12 -43.92 3.01
C LEU A 431 -17.06 -42.81 3.52
N VAL A 432 -17.39 -41.81 2.68
CA VAL A 432 -18.34 -40.74 3.07
C VAL A 432 -19.75 -41.28 3.23
N ASP A 433 -20.16 -42.22 2.37
CA ASP A 433 -21.47 -42.89 2.46
C ASP A 433 -21.59 -43.70 3.76
N HIS A 434 -20.56 -44.45 4.12
CA HIS A 434 -20.51 -45.25 5.36
C HIS A 434 -20.49 -44.37 6.62
N LEU A 435 -19.65 -43.35 6.66
CA LEU A 435 -19.46 -42.48 7.83
C LEU A 435 -20.54 -41.42 8.00
N GLY A 436 -21.19 -41.05 6.90
CA GLY A 436 -22.07 -39.90 6.77
C GLY A 436 -21.29 -38.58 6.51
N PRO A 437 -21.79 -37.74 5.60
CA PRO A 437 -21.11 -36.46 5.23
C PRO A 437 -20.94 -35.49 6.40
N GLY A 438 -21.86 -35.55 7.40
CA GLY A 438 -21.78 -34.72 8.60
C GLY A 438 -20.58 -35.04 9.49
N LYS A 439 -20.24 -36.34 9.63
CA LYS A 439 -19.06 -36.76 10.40
C LYS A 439 -17.78 -36.27 9.71
N VAL A 440 -17.64 -36.45 8.40
CA VAL A 440 -16.49 -36.00 7.62
C VAL A 440 -16.36 -34.47 7.70
N MET A 441 -17.47 -33.72 7.56
CA MET A 441 -17.48 -32.26 7.73
C MET A 441 -16.98 -31.84 9.12
N SER A 442 -17.38 -32.58 10.17
CA SER A 442 -16.93 -32.24 11.54
C SER A 442 -15.42 -32.37 11.69
N TYR A 443 -14.78 -33.36 11.04
CA TYR A 443 -13.32 -33.44 10.99
C TYR A 443 -12.69 -32.31 10.20
N GLY A 444 -13.24 -31.98 9.03
CA GLY A 444 -12.79 -30.82 8.26
C GLY A 444 -12.78 -29.53 9.08
N LYS A 445 -13.88 -29.25 9.80
CA LYS A 445 -13.97 -28.05 10.69
C LYS A 445 -13.01 -28.13 11.88
N ARG A 446 -12.87 -29.27 12.53
CA ARG A 446 -11.89 -29.48 13.61
C ARG A 446 -10.45 -29.19 13.13
N MET A 447 -10.15 -29.59 11.90
CA MET A 447 -8.85 -29.35 11.27
C MET A 447 -8.67 -27.93 10.73
N GLY A 448 -9.72 -27.08 10.69
CA GLY A 448 -9.62 -25.65 10.29
C GLY A 448 -10.28 -25.26 8.96
N LEU A 449 -11.09 -26.15 8.35
CA LEU A 449 -11.90 -25.80 7.18
C LEU A 449 -13.23 -25.16 7.61
N ASP A 450 -13.16 -23.90 8.08
CA ASP A 450 -14.32 -23.19 8.62
C ASP A 450 -15.31 -22.75 7.53
N SER A 451 -14.89 -22.68 6.26
CA SER A 451 -15.71 -22.31 5.11
C SER A 451 -16.74 -23.38 4.69
N LEU A 452 -16.69 -24.60 5.27
CA LEU A 452 -17.66 -25.66 4.98
C LEU A 452 -19.08 -25.29 5.42
N VAL A 453 -20.04 -25.39 4.50
CA VAL A 453 -21.44 -24.96 4.68
C VAL A 453 -22.27 -26.12 5.24
N ALA A 454 -22.73 -26.00 6.48
CA ALA A 454 -23.49 -27.03 7.18
C ALA A 454 -25.02 -26.89 7.06
N SER A 455 -25.53 -25.75 6.54
CA SER A 455 -26.99 -25.47 6.51
C SER A 455 -27.38 -24.63 5.30
N GLY A 456 -28.69 -24.54 5.04
CA GLY A 456 -29.24 -23.82 3.91
C GLY A 456 -29.63 -24.71 2.73
N ALA A 457 -30.25 -24.12 1.70
CA ALA A 457 -30.74 -24.83 0.50
C ALA A 457 -29.59 -25.45 -0.31
N LYS A 458 -28.43 -24.83 -0.31
CA LYS A 458 -27.17 -25.35 -0.85
C LYS A 458 -26.20 -25.51 0.33
N ASN A 459 -25.74 -26.72 0.56
CA ASN A 459 -24.81 -27.04 1.65
C ASN A 459 -23.87 -28.17 1.23
N ASP A 460 -22.86 -28.44 2.03
CA ASP A 460 -21.82 -29.43 1.75
C ASP A 460 -22.11 -30.78 2.39
N LEU A 461 -23.27 -30.98 3.05
CA LEU A 461 -23.69 -32.24 3.67
C LEU A 461 -24.19 -33.23 2.62
N ASN A 462 -23.37 -33.54 1.62
CA ASN A 462 -23.67 -34.53 0.58
C ASN A 462 -22.41 -35.30 0.16
N LEU A 463 -22.61 -36.46 -0.50
CA LEU A 463 -21.52 -37.34 -0.90
C LEU A 463 -20.52 -36.69 -1.84
N SER A 464 -21.00 -35.98 -2.87
CA SER A 464 -20.14 -35.35 -3.87
C SER A 464 -19.28 -34.24 -3.25
N ALA A 465 -19.86 -33.39 -2.41
CA ALA A 465 -19.13 -32.30 -1.76
C ALA A 465 -18.02 -32.85 -0.85
N MET A 466 -18.37 -33.77 0.05
CA MET A 466 -17.43 -34.23 1.06
C MET A 466 -16.42 -35.26 0.54
N ALA A 467 -16.75 -36.07 -0.49
CA ALA A 467 -15.82 -37.04 -1.05
C ALA A 467 -14.92 -36.50 -2.15
N LEU A 468 -15.42 -35.57 -2.97
CA LEU A 468 -14.76 -35.12 -4.20
C LEU A 468 -14.44 -33.62 -4.20
N GLY A 469 -14.81 -32.89 -3.15
CA GLY A 469 -14.51 -31.47 -2.99
C GLY A 469 -15.32 -30.51 -3.86
N GLY A 470 -16.50 -30.93 -4.33
CA GLY A 470 -17.47 -30.08 -5.02
C GLY A 470 -18.26 -29.23 -4.02
N LEU A 471 -17.59 -28.34 -3.29
CA LEU A 471 -18.15 -27.58 -2.18
C LEU A 471 -19.01 -26.41 -2.64
N THR A 472 -19.94 -25.96 -1.82
CA THR A 472 -20.87 -24.84 -2.09
C THR A 472 -20.10 -23.54 -2.39
N HIS A 473 -19.14 -23.18 -1.56
CA HIS A 473 -18.30 -21.98 -1.75
C HIS A 473 -16.87 -22.31 -2.17
N GLY A 474 -16.38 -23.51 -1.81
CA GLY A 474 -14.98 -23.84 -1.93
C GLY A 474 -14.17 -23.41 -0.69
N VAL A 475 -12.85 -23.40 -0.83
CA VAL A 475 -11.88 -23.06 0.23
C VAL A 475 -10.83 -22.10 -0.30
N THR A 476 -10.17 -21.36 0.59
CA THR A 476 -9.01 -20.54 0.23
C THR A 476 -7.71 -21.34 0.37
N PRO A 477 -6.62 -20.97 -0.32
CA PRO A 477 -5.30 -21.55 -0.08
C PRO A 477 -4.84 -21.47 1.38
N LEU A 478 -5.19 -20.38 2.10
CA LEU A 478 -4.89 -20.23 3.52
C LEU A 478 -5.63 -21.28 4.36
N ASP A 479 -6.94 -21.50 4.11
CA ASP A 479 -7.73 -22.51 4.83
C ASP A 479 -7.15 -23.91 4.63
N MET A 480 -6.81 -24.25 3.37
CA MET A 480 -6.23 -25.56 3.06
C MET A 480 -4.85 -25.73 3.70
N ALA A 481 -3.95 -24.76 3.57
CA ALA A 481 -2.63 -24.84 4.18
C ALA A 481 -2.73 -24.96 5.71
N SER A 482 -3.60 -24.16 6.34
CA SER A 482 -3.85 -24.22 7.78
C SER A 482 -4.37 -25.59 8.23
N SER A 483 -5.35 -26.13 7.52
CA SER A 483 -5.97 -27.41 7.91
C SER A 483 -5.00 -28.59 7.81
N TYR A 484 -4.09 -28.59 6.85
CA TYR A 484 -3.08 -29.64 6.72
C TYR A 484 -1.99 -29.56 7.80
N THR A 485 -1.80 -28.40 8.46
CA THR A 485 -0.80 -28.27 9.53
C THR A 485 -1.01 -29.24 10.68
N CYS A 486 -2.26 -29.62 10.97
CA CYS A 486 -2.53 -30.55 12.06
C CYS A 486 -2.01 -31.98 11.78
N LEU A 487 -1.94 -32.40 10.52
CA LEU A 487 -1.33 -33.68 10.14
C LEU A 487 0.18 -33.64 10.40
N ALA A 488 0.85 -32.53 10.02
CA ALA A 488 2.28 -32.34 10.23
C ALA A 488 2.65 -32.06 11.71
N ASN A 489 1.67 -31.70 12.55
CA ASN A 489 1.85 -31.32 13.95
C ASN A 489 1.17 -32.29 14.93
N ARG A 490 1.23 -33.59 14.66
CA ARG A 490 0.74 -34.67 15.56
C ARG A 490 -0.72 -34.49 15.99
N GLY A 491 -1.58 -34.04 15.09
CA GLY A 491 -3.01 -33.82 15.34
C GLY A 491 -3.35 -32.49 16.02
N ILE A 492 -2.40 -31.63 16.27
CA ILE A 492 -2.62 -30.30 16.87
C ILE A 492 -2.79 -29.26 15.75
N HIS A 493 -3.96 -28.65 15.66
CA HIS A 493 -4.20 -27.50 14.79
C HIS A 493 -3.81 -26.21 15.52
N SER A 494 -3.02 -25.38 14.84
CA SER A 494 -2.71 -24.01 15.25
C SER A 494 -3.40 -23.03 14.31
N GLU A 495 -4.19 -22.10 14.85
CA GLU A 495 -4.84 -21.06 14.03
C GLU A 495 -3.81 -20.22 13.29
N PRO A 496 -4.07 -19.83 12.02
CA PRO A 496 -3.16 -18.96 11.27
C PRO A 496 -2.93 -17.65 12.01
N LEU A 497 -1.68 -17.30 12.23
CA LEU A 497 -1.26 -16.08 12.94
C LEU A 497 -0.29 -15.27 12.08
N ALA A 498 -0.61 -13.99 11.92
CA ALA A 498 0.20 -13.06 11.14
C ALA A 498 0.73 -11.89 11.96
N ILE A 499 -0.05 -11.36 12.90
CA ILE A 499 0.34 -10.23 13.76
C ILE A 499 0.70 -10.77 15.14
N LEU A 500 1.93 -10.54 15.57
CA LEU A 500 2.40 -10.89 16.91
C LEU A 500 2.10 -9.78 17.90
N GLN A 501 2.47 -8.54 17.54
CA GLN A 501 2.37 -7.41 18.45
C GLN A 501 2.23 -6.10 17.69
N VAL A 502 1.45 -5.17 18.25
CA VAL A 502 1.40 -3.76 17.81
C VAL A 502 1.79 -2.89 18.99
N ARG A 503 2.74 -2.00 18.76
CA ARG A 503 3.16 -0.97 19.73
C ARG A 503 2.90 0.42 19.18
N ASP A 504 2.68 1.38 20.08
CA ASP A 504 2.69 2.79 19.71
C ASP A 504 4.12 3.35 19.54
N ASP A 505 4.25 4.62 19.22
CA ASP A 505 5.51 5.36 19.09
C ASP A 505 6.31 5.41 20.40
N GLN A 506 5.63 5.36 21.57
CA GLN A 506 6.24 5.33 22.90
C GLN A 506 6.67 3.92 23.35
N GLY A 507 6.31 2.89 22.56
CA GLY A 507 6.63 1.50 22.85
C GLY A 507 5.59 0.75 23.70
N ASN A 508 4.44 1.37 24.03
CA ASN A 508 3.36 0.68 24.73
C ASN A 508 2.72 -0.36 23.84
N ILE A 509 2.39 -1.51 24.40
CA ILE A 509 1.74 -2.61 23.69
C ILE A 509 0.24 -2.31 23.57
N LEU A 510 -0.25 -2.19 22.33
CA LEU A 510 -1.66 -1.97 22.00
C LEU A 510 -2.38 -3.28 21.66
N LEU A 511 -1.67 -4.23 21.09
CA LEU A 511 -2.17 -5.56 20.74
C LEU A 511 -1.06 -6.57 20.92
N GLU A 512 -1.38 -7.73 21.48
CA GLU A 512 -0.49 -8.88 21.56
C GLU A 512 -1.27 -10.16 21.28
N ASN A 513 -0.75 -10.97 20.38
CA ASN A 513 -1.33 -12.25 19.99
C ASN A 513 -0.36 -13.39 20.27
N THR A 514 -0.91 -14.49 20.73
CA THR A 514 -0.19 -15.74 20.94
C THR A 514 -0.83 -16.87 20.13
N PRO A 515 -0.05 -17.92 19.74
CA PRO A 515 -0.59 -19.05 19.02
C PRO A 515 -1.76 -19.73 19.74
N LYS A 516 -2.92 -19.79 19.09
CA LYS A 516 -4.08 -20.53 19.58
C LYS A 516 -4.05 -21.94 19.02
N LYS A 517 -3.99 -22.92 19.90
CA LYS A 517 -3.84 -24.34 19.56
C LYS A 517 -5.01 -25.14 20.09
N ARG A 518 -5.42 -26.16 19.32
CA ARG A 518 -6.40 -27.17 19.76
C ARG A 518 -6.00 -28.55 19.28
N VAL A 519 -6.33 -29.57 20.04
CA VAL A 519 -6.23 -30.94 19.59
C VAL A 519 -7.36 -31.20 18.58
N ALA A 520 -7.00 -31.32 17.31
CA ALA A 520 -7.95 -31.62 16.24
C ALA A 520 -8.13 -33.12 16.01
N LEU A 521 -7.05 -33.87 16.14
CA LEU A 521 -6.97 -35.31 15.88
C LEU A 521 -6.17 -35.99 16.97
N ARG A 522 -6.33 -37.34 17.10
CA ARG A 522 -5.39 -38.14 17.85
C ARG A 522 -4.03 -38.18 17.14
N GLU A 523 -2.95 -38.27 17.88
CA GLU A 523 -1.59 -38.33 17.33
C GLU A 523 -1.41 -39.49 16.36
N GLU A 524 -1.94 -40.68 16.74
CA GLU A 524 -1.87 -41.89 15.93
C GLU A 524 -2.57 -41.72 14.58
N THR A 525 -3.75 -41.07 14.58
CA THR A 525 -4.49 -40.77 13.34
C THR A 525 -3.69 -39.84 12.44
N ALA A 526 -3.14 -38.76 13.00
CA ALA A 526 -2.31 -37.81 12.23
C ALA A 526 -1.08 -38.48 11.64
N TYR A 527 -0.41 -39.37 12.42
CA TYR A 527 0.72 -40.17 11.95
C TYR A 527 0.34 -41.07 10.77
N LEU A 528 -0.72 -41.88 10.92
CA LEU A 528 -1.15 -42.83 9.89
C LEU A 528 -1.54 -42.12 8.59
N ILE A 529 -2.27 -41.01 8.67
CA ILE A 529 -2.64 -40.25 7.47
C ILE A 529 -1.42 -39.61 6.81
N THR A 530 -0.48 -39.07 7.59
CA THR A 530 0.76 -38.50 7.07
C THR A 530 1.60 -39.58 6.38
N ASP A 531 1.69 -40.76 6.95
CA ASP A 531 2.40 -41.89 6.38
C ASP A 531 1.74 -42.39 5.07
N MET A 532 0.39 -42.46 5.02
CA MET A 532 -0.34 -42.77 3.78
C MET A 532 -0.09 -41.69 2.70
N LEU A 533 -0.04 -40.42 3.07
CA LEU A 533 0.22 -39.34 2.12
C LEU A 533 1.65 -39.29 1.58
N ARG A 534 2.62 -39.87 2.30
CA ARG A 534 4.00 -40.03 1.77
C ARG A 534 4.02 -40.90 0.51
N GLY A 535 3.19 -41.95 0.45
CA GLY A 535 3.07 -42.80 -0.73
C GLY A 535 2.57 -42.10 -2.00
N VAL A 536 2.01 -40.88 -1.89
CA VAL A 536 1.66 -40.05 -3.06
C VAL A 536 2.90 -39.52 -3.79
N ILE A 537 4.02 -39.41 -3.07
CA ILE A 537 5.27 -38.80 -3.56
C ILE A 537 6.33 -39.86 -3.85
N GLU A 538 6.39 -40.92 -3.07
CA GLU A 538 7.27 -42.08 -3.22
C GLU A 538 6.78 -43.04 -4.31
#